data_b54f878bcda7bc6ec87e8e48f17975fc
#
_entry.id   b54f878bcda7bc6ec87e8e48f17975fc
#
_cell.length_a   1.000
_cell.length_b   1.000
_cell.length_c   1.000
_cell.angle_alpha   90.00
_cell.angle_beta   90.00
_cell.angle_gamma   90.00
#
_symmetry.space_group_name_H-M   'P 1'
#
loop_
_entity.id
_entity.type
_entity.pdbx_description
1 polymer ?
#
loop_
_entity_poly.entity_id
_entity_poly.type
_entity_poly.pdbx_seq_one_letter_code
_entity_poly.pdbx_strand_id
1 'polypeptide(L)'
;MKIFSGLFTIFLCAYSFIAVGLAHSASALTKVTMTSGSASERDGVLYVAQDLGLFKKHGLDLTFVQVRNGPVAMSALSSGETQFHWGSVSGANLGAIAEGADLVFIAGFINRLSGMFVVNSQIKTPAELKGKSIAVNSLSGGGWIFSMLMLDYWGLVPERDKIQFRTLGDQAVMAQGVLTGSADGAFLGYTFGNMLRGKGFRVLADSEKLPIPYQGSGVIARRSFMISSPAIVDGVLRALLESSTFIRNPENKMQVMKSLAKALRFRRIEEAEEGYHSMVNLYEKKIYPSVEGVRNVIRLLGANNEKIRRLKAEDLVDDSAVRRMEKEGRF
;
A
#
# COMPACT_ATOMS: atom_id res chain seq x y z
N MET A 1 -46.49 -74.68 -52.11
CA MET A 1 -47.37 -75.03 -51.01
C MET A 1 -46.54 -74.96 -49.75
N LYS A 2 -46.95 -74.14 -48.81
CA LYS A 2 -46.35 -73.79 -47.52
C LYS A 2 -45.07 -72.92 -47.55
N ILE A 3 -45.34 -71.66 -47.32
CA ILE A 3 -44.47 -70.51 -47.05
C ILE A 3 -43.95 -70.58 -45.61
N PHE A 4 -42.68 -70.41 -45.40
CA PHE A 4 -42.11 -70.17 -44.04
C PHE A 4 -41.53 -68.76 -43.99
N SER A 5 -42.21 -67.93 -43.22
CA SER A 5 -41.81 -66.58 -42.88
C SER A 5 -40.79 -66.64 -41.76
N GLY A 6 -39.58 -66.09 -41.93
CA GLY A 6 -38.55 -65.94 -40.93
C GLY A 6 -38.43 -64.48 -40.50
N LEU A 7 -38.86 -64.17 -39.29
CA LEU A 7 -38.72 -62.87 -38.65
C LEU A 7 -37.29 -62.63 -38.21
N PHE A 8 -36.67 -61.61 -38.78
CA PHE A 8 -35.32 -61.19 -38.36
C PHE A 8 -35.52 -60.01 -37.40
N THR A 9 -35.28 -60.30 -36.11
CA THR A 9 -35.38 -59.29 -35.07
C THR A 9 -34.02 -58.61 -34.93
N ILE A 10 -33.92 -57.33 -35.32
CA ILE A 10 -32.74 -56.47 -35.15
C ILE A 10 -32.77 -55.89 -33.77
N PHE A 11 -31.87 -56.26 -32.90
CA PHE A 11 -31.61 -55.65 -31.58
C PHE A 11 -30.78 -54.37 -31.79
N LEU A 12 -31.43 -53.21 -31.66
CA LEU A 12 -30.74 -51.91 -31.67
C LEU A 12 -30.31 -51.56 -30.25
N CYS A 13 -29.03 -51.80 -29.92
CA CYS A 13 -28.45 -51.31 -28.65
C CYS A 13 -28.24 -49.80 -28.75
N ALA A 14 -29.11 -49.04 -28.14
CA ALA A 14 -28.92 -47.59 -27.92
C ALA A 14 -27.90 -47.37 -26.82
N TYR A 15 -26.66 -47.06 -27.20
CA TYR A 15 -25.64 -46.54 -26.26
C TYR A 15 -25.99 -45.07 -25.92
N SER A 16 -26.63 -44.83 -24.77
CA SER A 16 -26.81 -43.53 -24.24
C SER A 16 -25.48 -43.02 -23.65
N PHE A 17 -24.74 -42.22 -24.39
CA PHE A 17 -23.63 -41.45 -23.85
C PHE A 17 -24.21 -40.36 -22.91
N ILE A 18 -24.18 -40.61 -21.60
CA ILE A 18 -24.37 -39.58 -20.59
C ILE A 18 -23.09 -38.73 -20.57
N ALA A 19 -23.08 -37.66 -21.34
CA ALA A 19 -22.10 -36.60 -21.21
C ALA A 19 -22.33 -35.89 -19.86
N VAL A 20 -21.64 -36.34 -18.81
CA VAL A 20 -21.55 -35.60 -17.56
C VAL A 20 -20.74 -34.34 -17.86
N GLY A 21 -21.44 -33.27 -18.26
CA GLY A 21 -20.88 -31.95 -18.35
C GLY A 21 -20.39 -31.54 -16.97
N LEU A 22 -19.07 -31.58 -16.74
CA LEU A 22 -18.44 -30.87 -15.64
C LEU A 22 -18.68 -29.37 -15.84
N ALA A 23 -19.87 -28.93 -15.42
CA ALA A 23 -20.10 -27.51 -15.22
C ALA A 23 -19.08 -27.04 -14.19
N HIS A 24 -17.96 -26.48 -14.66
CA HIS A 24 -17.11 -25.64 -13.83
C HIS A 24 -18.01 -24.48 -13.37
N SER A 25 -18.62 -24.62 -12.19
CA SER A 25 -19.25 -23.50 -11.52
C SER A 25 -18.14 -22.47 -11.34
N ALA A 26 -18.16 -21.43 -12.15
CA ALA A 26 -17.29 -20.27 -11.91
C ALA A 26 -17.60 -19.80 -10.51
N SER A 27 -16.72 -20.11 -9.54
CA SER A 27 -16.89 -19.68 -8.17
C SER A 27 -17.04 -18.16 -8.18
N ALA A 28 -18.15 -17.67 -7.61
CA ALA A 28 -18.38 -16.24 -7.53
C ALA A 28 -17.21 -15.58 -6.79
N LEU A 29 -16.68 -14.51 -7.38
CA LEU A 29 -15.56 -13.77 -6.76
C LEU A 29 -15.98 -13.21 -5.40
N THR A 30 -15.12 -13.37 -4.41
CA THR A 30 -15.35 -12.80 -3.08
C THR A 30 -15.10 -11.30 -3.10
N LYS A 31 -16.12 -10.51 -2.74
CA LYS A 31 -15.99 -9.05 -2.66
C LYS A 31 -15.12 -8.64 -1.49
N VAL A 32 -14.15 -7.79 -1.74
CA VAL A 32 -13.20 -7.28 -0.77
C VAL A 32 -13.00 -5.79 -0.98
N THR A 33 -12.99 -5.00 0.08
CA THR A 33 -12.66 -3.57 0.01
C THR A 33 -11.34 -3.30 0.71
N MET A 34 -10.44 -2.61 0.00
CA MET A 34 -9.17 -2.12 0.54
C MET A 34 -9.12 -0.60 0.45
N THR A 35 -8.79 0.06 1.56
CA THR A 35 -8.57 1.51 1.58
C THR A 35 -7.09 1.87 1.45
N SER A 36 -6.77 3.06 0.96
CA SER A 36 -5.45 3.68 1.05
C SER A 36 -5.55 5.18 1.30
N GLY A 37 -4.47 5.78 1.85
CA GLY A 37 -4.50 7.19 2.29
C GLY A 37 -4.12 8.21 1.21
N SER A 38 -3.32 7.84 0.21
CA SER A 38 -2.83 8.76 -0.83
C SER A 38 -2.49 8.00 -2.11
N ALA A 39 -2.33 8.74 -3.22
CA ALA A 39 -1.88 8.19 -4.49
C ALA A 39 -0.42 8.57 -4.75
N SER A 40 0.44 7.58 -4.96
CA SER A 40 1.84 7.74 -5.31
C SER A 40 2.39 6.46 -5.96
N GLU A 41 3.64 6.49 -6.42
CA GLU A 41 4.35 5.31 -6.89
C GLU A 41 4.47 4.21 -5.82
N ARG A 42 4.42 4.56 -4.54
CA ARG A 42 4.43 3.58 -3.43
C ARG A 42 3.22 2.66 -3.41
N ASP A 43 2.14 3.05 -4.08
CA ASP A 43 0.91 2.27 -4.21
C ASP A 43 0.88 1.47 -5.54
N GLY A 44 1.97 1.49 -6.30
CA GLY A 44 2.05 0.90 -7.64
C GLY A 44 1.70 -0.58 -7.70
N VAL A 45 2.03 -1.37 -6.66
CA VAL A 45 1.62 -2.79 -6.59
C VAL A 45 0.10 -2.95 -6.63
N LEU A 46 -0.67 -2.00 -6.05
CA LEU A 46 -2.13 -2.01 -6.10
C LEU A 46 -2.64 -1.73 -7.51
N TYR A 47 -2.08 -0.68 -8.15
CA TYR A 47 -2.49 -0.27 -9.49
C TYR A 47 -2.22 -1.35 -10.53
N VAL A 48 -1.03 -1.93 -10.48
CA VAL A 48 -0.62 -3.01 -11.40
C VAL A 48 -1.42 -4.28 -11.12
N ALA A 49 -1.63 -4.66 -9.85
CA ALA A 49 -2.46 -5.83 -9.51
C ALA A 49 -3.89 -5.69 -10.01
N GLN A 50 -4.47 -4.50 -9.92
CA GLN A 50 -5.82 -4.21 -10.40
C GLN A 50 -5.89 -4.25 -11.92
N ASP A 51 -4.97 -3.57 -12.62
CA ASP A 51 -4.97 -3.51 -14.09
C ASP A 51 -4.69 -4.86 -14.75
N LEU A 52 -3.88 -5.72 -14.11
CA LEU A 52 -3.61 -7.09 -14.57
C LEU A 52 -4.66 -8.12 -14.12
N GLY A 53 -5.66 -7.71 -13.34
CA GLY A 53 -6.68 -8.63 -12.83
C GLY A 53 -6.16 -9.67 -11.86
N LEU A 54 -5.03 -9.42 -11.16
CA LEU A 54 -4.41 -10.40 -10.27
C LEU A 54 -5.30 -10.76 -9.07
N PHE A 55 -6.09 -9.81 -8.56
CA PHE A 55 -7.07 -10.11 -7.51
C PHE A 55 -8.12 -11.11 -8.00
N LYS A 56 -8.64 -10.93 -9.22
CA LYS A 56 -9.60 -11.88 -9.82
C LYS A 56 -9.00 -13.25 -10.04
N LYS A 57 -7.72 -13.33 -10.46
CA LYS A 57 -6.95 -14.58 -10.57
C LYS A 57 -6.94 -15.36 -9.25
N HIS A 58 -6.95 -14.66 -8.11
CA HIS A 58 -7.00 -15.24 -6.77
C HIS A 58 -8.41 -15.29 -6.16
N GLY A 59 -9.47 -15.26 -6.98
CA GLY A 59 -10.86 -15.41 -6.55
C GLY A 59 -11.47 -14.18 -5.87
N LEU A 60 -10.86 -13.01 -6.01
CA LEU A 60 -11.27 -11.79 -5.32
C LEU A 60 -11.79 -10.73 -6.30
N ASP A 61 -12.90 -10.10 -5.95
CA ASP A 61 -13.38 -8.86 -6.56
C ASP A 61 -13.03 -7.70 -5.62
N LEU A 62 -11.82 -7.17 -5.79
CA LEU A 62 -11.28 -6.14 -4.90
C LEU A 62 -11.65 -4.75 -5.38
N THR A 63 -12.35 -4.00 -4.53
CA THR A 63 -12.62 -2.57 -4.68
C THR A 63 -11.57 -1.78 -3.91
N PHE A 64 -10.88 -0.89 -4.60
CA PHE A 64 -9.90 0.00 -4.00
C PHE A 64 -10.52 1.38 -3.76
N VAL A 65 -10.46 1.87 -2.51
CA VAL A 65 -11.06 3.15 -2.11
C VAL A 65 -9.99 4.05 -1.51
N GLN A 66 -9.79 5.22 -2.10
CA GLN A 66 -8.89 6.22 -1.55
C GLN A 66 -9.59 7.00 -0.44
N VAL A 67 -9.09 6.89 0.80
CA VAL A 67 -9.58 7.62 1.98
C VAL A 67 -8.47 8.50 2.52
N ARG A 68 -8.56 9.80 2.25
CA ARG A 68 -7.50 10.78 2.61
C ARG A 68 -7.40 11.06 4.11
N ASN A 69 -8.41 10.70 4.89
CA ASN A 69 -8.46 10.87 6.34
C ASN A 69 -8.13 9.55 7.04
N GLY A 70 -6.96 9.46 7.69
CA GLY A 70 -6.50 8.26 8.37
C GLY A 70 -7.46 7.75 9.45
N PRO A 71 -7.95 8.57 10.38
CA PRO A 71 -8.97 8.19 11.36
C PRO A 71 -10.22 7.56 10.73
N VAL A 72 -10.76 8.13 9.63
CA VAL A 72 -11.90 7.58 8.92
C VAL A 72 -11.58 6.20 8.33
N ALA A 73 -10.40 6.05 7.71
CA ALA A 73 -9.96 4.75 7.18
C ALA A 73 -9.83 3.70 8.30
N MET A 74 -9.30 4.07 9.46
CA MET A 74 -9.17 3.16 10.60
C MET A 74 -10.53 2.81 11.21
N SER A 75 -11.47 3.74 11.25
CA SER A 75 -12.85 3.47 11.69
C SER A 75 -13.54 2.46 10.78
N ALA A 76 -13.47 2.64 9.46
CA ALA A 76 -14.04 1.71 8.47
C ALA A 76 -13.39 0.31 8.55
N LEU A 77 -12.08 0.24 8.79
CA LEU A 77 -11.38 -1.03 8.97
C LEU A 77 -11.79 -1.72 10.28
N SER A 78 -11.88 -0.97 11.39
CA SER A 78 -12.23 -1.50 12.70
C SER A 78 -13.68 -1.99 12.76
N SER A 79 -14.61 -1.29 12.10
CA SER A 79 -16.03 -1.69 12.02
C SER A 79 -16.27 -2.90 11.10
N GLY A 80 -15.31 -3.21 10.21
CA GLY A 80 -15.45 -4.26 9.20
C GLY A 80 -16.10 -3.83 7.90
N GLU A 81 -16.41 -2.56 7.74
CA GLU A 81 -16.86 -1.99 6.47
C GLU A 81 -15.82 -2.21 5.37
N THR A 82 -14.54 -2.12 5.73
CA THR A 82 -13.44 -2.54 4.86
C THR A 82 -12.65 -3.70 5.47
N GLN A 83 -12.06 -4.55 4.64
CA GLN A 83 -11.32 -5.73 5.08
C GLN A 83 -9.83 -5.44 5.25
N PHE A 84 -9.30 -4.54 4.42
CA PHE A 84 -7.88 -4.20 4.42
C PHE A 84 -7.66 -2.69 4.32
N HIS A 85 -6.52 -2.27 4.84
CA HIS A 85 -5.96 -0.95 4.57
C HIS A 85 -4.53 -1.11 4.03
N TRP A 86 -4.25 -0.47 2.90
CA TRP A 86 -2.90 -0.30 2.40
C TRP A 86 -2.32 0.98 2.97
N GLY A 87 -1.30 0.87 3.77
CA GLY A 87 -0.71 2.03 4.41
C GLY A 87 0.54 1.69 5.22
N SER A 88 1.08 2.72 5.84
CA SER A 88 2.25 2.67 6.71
C SER A 88 1.85 2.76 8.18
N VAL A 89 2.78 2.46 9.08
CA VAL A 89 2.60 2.80 10.49
C VAL A 89 2.43 4.32 10.63
N SER A 90 1.43 4.74 11.40
CA SER A 90 1.04 6.15 11.52
C SER A 90 0.37 6.42 12.86
N GLY A 91 0.19 7.72 13.18
CA GLY A 91 -0.56 8.10 14.37
C GLY A 91 -2.02 7.66 14.34
N ALA A 92 -2.62 7.56 13.13
CA ALA A 92 -4.02 7.15 12.98
C ALA A 92 -4.21 5.68 13.37
N ASN A 93 -3.38 4.76 12.86
CA ASN A 93 -3.51 3.35 13.21
C ASN A 93 -3.01 3.03 14.62
N LEU A 94 -1.89 3.60 15.06
CA LEU A 94 -1.42 3.43 16.44
C LEU A 94 -2.43 4.01 17.45
N GLY A 95 -3.05 5.15 17.15
CA GLY A 95 -4.09 5.72 17.99
C GLY A 95 -5.33 4.82 18.08
N ALA A 96 -5.82 4.30 16.95
CA ALA A 96 -6.93 3.36 16.94
C ALA A 96 -6.62 2.08 17.75
N ILE A 97 -5.43 1.51 17.58
CA ILE A 97 -4.99 0.33 18.35
C ILE A 97 -4.88 0.66 19.85
N ALA A 98 -4.33 1.83 20.20
CA ALA A 98 -4.21 2.27 21.59
C ALA A 98 -5.58 2.49 22.27
N GLU A 99 -6.65 2.71 21.50
CA GLU A 99 -8.05 2.75 21.94
C GLU A 99 -8.75 1.37 21.84
N GLY A 100 -8.01 0.30 21.56
CA GLY A 100 -8.52 -1.08 21.58
C GLY A 100 -8.95 -1.65 20.22
N ALA A 101 -8.65 -0.99 19.11
CA ALA A 101 -8.95 -1.56 17.80
C ALA A 101 -8.11 -2.82 17.53
N ASP A 102 -8.76 -3.88 17.03
CA ASP A 102 -8.16 -5.19 16.72
C ASP A 102 -7.41 -5.16 15.38
N LEU A 103 -6.42 -4.27 15.23
CA LEU A 103 -5.69 -4.05 13.99
C LEU A 103 -4.25 -4.54 14.10
N VAL A 104 -3.76 -5.18 13.02
CA VAL A 104 -2.38 -5.67 12.91
C VAL A 104 -1.80 -5.41 11.53
N PHE A 105 -0.49 -5.21 11.48
CA PHE A 105 0.30 -5.17 10.24
C PHE A 105 0.58 -6.62 9.80
N ILE A 106 0.06 -7.02 8.66
CA ILE A 106 0.15 -8.41 8.17
C ILE A 106 1.17 -8.61 7.06
N ALA A 107 1.57 -7.53 6.39
CA ALA A 107 2.63 -7.53 5.39
C ALA A 107 3.28 -6.15 5.28
N GLY A 108 4.58 -6.13 4.96
CA GLY A 108 5.37 -4.94 4.69
C GLY A 108 6.01 -5.03 3.31
N PHE A 109 5.49 -4.26 2.38
CA PHE A 109 6.03 -4.18 1.02
C PHE A 109 7.16 -3.15 0.90
N ILE A 110 7.16 -2.15 1.79
CA ILE A 110 8.17 -1.11 1.88
C ILE A 110 8.53 -0.96 3.36
N ASN A 111 9.71 -1.45 3.76
CA ASN A 111 10.14 -1.46 5.16
C ASN A 111 11.16 -0.37 5.48
N ARG A 112 11.08 0.74 4.78
CA ARG A 112 11.93 1.92 4.96
C ARG A 112 11.16 3.19 4.66
N LEU A 113 11.68 4.29 5.14
CA LEU A 113 11.22 5.61 4.71
C LEU A 113 11.67 5.81 3.26
N SER A 114 10.74 6.10 2.36
CA SER A 114 11.04 6.23 0.93
C SER A 114 10.44 7.51 0.36
N GLY A 115 11.31 8.38 -0.13
CA GLY A 115 10.98 9.66 -0.71
C GLY A 115 12.00 10.75 -0.38
N MET A 116 11.65 11.97 -0.70
CA MET A 116 12.50 13.15 -0.55
C MET A 116 11.84 14.21 0.33
N PHE A 117 12.62 14.85 1.18
CA PHE A 117 12.20 16.08 1.83
C PHE A 117 12.58 17.26 0.94
N VAL A 118 11.59 17.84 0.28
CA VAL A 118 11.78 18.91 -0.72
C VAL A 118 11.29 20.23 -0.13
N VAL A 119 12.07 21.28 -0.34
CA VAL A 119 11.79 22.63 0.16
C VAL A 119 12.00 23.69 -0.92
N ASN A 120 11.54 24.90 -0.70
CA ASN A 120 11.90 26.02 -1.55
C ASN A 120 13.44 26.22 -1.57
N SER A 121 13.96 26.77 -2.64
CA SER A 121 15.39 26.87 -2.90
C SER A 121 16.19 27.76 -1.89
N GLN A 122 15.47 28.59 -1.15
CA GLN A 122 16.07 29.46 -0.13
C GLN A 122 16.46 28.71 1.15
N ILE A 123 15.75 27.61 1.47
CA ILE A 123 16.07 26.77 2.64
C ILE A 123 17.22 25.83 2.25
N LYS A 124 18.38 26.00 2.86
CA LYS A 124 19.61 25.28 2.50
C LYS A 124 19.93 24.13 3.43
N THR A 125 19.49 24.22 4.68
CA THR A 125 19.79 23.26 5.76
C THR A 125 18.51 22.88 6.52
N PRO A 126 18.46 21.73 7.18
CA PRO A 126 17.33 21.36 8.04
C PRO A 126 17.07 22.37 9.16
N ALA A 127 18.10 23.03 9.71
CA ALA A 127 17.94 24.02 10.77
C ALA A 127 17.09 25.24 10.33
N GLU A 128 17.08 25.56 9.04
CA GLU A 128 16.29 26.67 8.49
C GLU A 128 14.79 26.33 8.34
N LEU A 129 14.38 25.10 8.67
CA LEU A 129 12.96 24.73 8.78
C LEU A 129 12.28 25.37 10.02
N LYS A 130 13.03 25.93 10.96
CA LYS A 130 12.45 26.65 12.12
C LYS A 130 11.56 27.79 11.66
N GLY A 131 10.33 27.82 12.18
CA GLY A 131 9.30 28.80 11.81
C GLY A 131 8.66 28.58 10.45
N LYS A 132 8.99 27.49 9.73
CA LYS A 132 8.48 27.18 8.39
C LYS A 132 7.27 26.27 8.41
N SER A 133 6.61 26.19 7.26
CA SER A 133 5.42 25.37 7.04
C SER A 133 5.74 24.14 6.19
N ILE A 134 5.23 22.97 6.60
CA ILE A 134 5.42 21.69 5.91
C ILE A 134 4.04 21.19 5.47
N ALA A 135 3.90 20.92 4.16
CA ALA A 135 2.70 20.31 3.61
C ALA A 135 2.60 18.84 4.00
N VAL A 136 1.41 18.42 4.42
CA VAL A 136 1.07 17.03 4.75
C VAL A 136 -0.28 16.65 4.16
N ASN A 137 -0.53 15.34 3.99
CA ASN A 137 -1.82 14.87 3.48
C ASN A 137 -2.94 14.99 4.55
N SER A 138 -2.62 14.63 5.79
CA SER A 138 -3.51 14.79 6.96
C SER A 138 -2.65 14.73 8.23
N LEU A 139 -3.10 15.35 9.29
CA LEU A 139 -2.49 15.20 10.62
C LEU A 139 -2.66 13.73 11.07
N SER A 140 -1.65 13.19 11.73
CA SER A 140 -1.56 11.79 12.16
C SER A 140 -1.51 10.76 11.04
N GLY A 141 -1.62 11.15 9.76
CA GLY A 141 -1.48 10.25 8.60
C GLY A 141 -0.03 9.90 8.27
N GLY A 142 0.16 8.97 7.32
CA GLY A 142 1.50 8.52 6.91
C GLY A 142 2.40 9.64 6.42
N GLY A 143 1.91 10.57 5.60
CA GLY A 143 2.70 11.71 5.11
C GLY A 143 3.15 12.67 6.21
N TRP A 144 2.34 12.81 7.26
CA TRP A 144 2.73 13.57 8.44
C TRP A 144 3.82 12.84 9.23
N ILE A 145 3.69 11.53 9.46
CA ILE A 145 4.70 10.75 10.17
C ILE A 145 6.04 10.73 9.43
N PHE A 146 6.05 10.73 8.10
CA PHE A 146 7.29 10.84 7.32
C PHE A 146 8.03 12.14 7.64
N SER A 147 7.30 13.26 7.68
CA SER A 147 7.86 14.56 8.05
C SER A 147 8.34 14.57 9.49
N MET A 148 7.58 13.99 10.42
CA MET A 148 7.96 13.89 11.83
C MET A 148 9.24 13.06 12.04
N LEU A 149 9.39 11.93 11.36
CA LEU A 149 10.60 11.09 11.42
C LEU A 149 11.83 11.83 10.86
N MET A 150 11.65 12.61 9.78
CA MET A 150 12.72 13.44 9.24
C MET A 150 13.13 14.55 10.21
N LEU A 151 12.15 15.22 10.81
CA LEU A 151 12.41 16.26 11.82
C LEU A 151 13.10 15.69 13.06
N ASP A 152 12.62 14.54 13.57
CA ASP A 152 13.25 13.82 14.69
C ASP A 152 14.72 13.45 14.37
N TYR A 153 14.99 12.94 13.18
CA TYR A 153 16.34 12.63 12.72
C TYR A 153 17.27 13.87 12.70
N TRP A 154 16.71 15.05 12.41
CA TRP A 154 17.46 16.32 12.44
C TRP A 154 17.47 17.00 13.80
N GLY A 155 16.87 16.38 14.83
CA GLY A 155 16.77 16.97 16.17
C GLY A 155 15.83 18.18 16.25
N LEU A 156 14.91 18.31 15.27
CA LEU A 156 13.88 19.36 15.23
C LEU A 156 12.59 18.88 15.88
N VAL A 157 12.01 19.74 16.74
CA VAL A 157 10.75 19.47 17.44
C VAL A 157 9.74 20.54 17.00
N PRO A 158 8.63 20.18 16.32
CA PRO A 158 7.72 21.16 15.71
C PRO A 158 7.24 22.25 16.65
N GLU A 159 6.84 21.90 17.86
CA GLU A 159 6.33 22.85 18.85
C GLU A 159 7.43 23.83 19.31
N ARG A 160 8.62 23.31 19.66
CA ARG A 160 9.76 24.11 20.09
C ARG A 160 10.30 25.01 18.97
N ASP A 161 10.40 24.44 17.77
CA ASP A 161 11.04 25.10 16.62
C ASP A 161 10.00 25.85 15.75
N LYS A 162 8.73 25.95 16.21
CA LYS A 162 7.60 26.66 15.56
C LYS A 162 7.36 26.20 14.12
N ILE A 163 7.57 24.90 13.84
CA ILE A 163 7.30 24.33 12.53
C ILE A 163 5.79 24.03 12.42
N GLN A 164 5.16 24.52 11.36
CA GLN A 164 3.72 24.36 11.16
C GLN A 164 3.42 23.29 10.12
N PHE A 165 2.43 22.43 10.38
CA PHE A 165 1.93 21.51 9.37
C PHE A 165 0.70 22.09 8.68
N ARG A 166 0.69 22.03 7.33
CA ARG A 166 -0.43 22.46 6.50
C ARG A 166 -1.04 21.24 5.80
N THR A 167 -2.26 20.91 6.12
CA THR A 167 -3.01 19.84 5.48
C THR A 167 -3.48 20.30 4.10
N LEU A 168 -2.85 19.78 3.03
CA LEU A 168 -3.15 20.18 1.66
C LEU A 168 -3.82 19.05 0.85
N GLY A 169 -3.70 17.81 1.25
CA GLY A 169 -4.28 16.66 0.57
C GLY A 169 -3.25 15.69 0.00
N ASP A 170 -3.46 15.17 -1.23
CA ASP A 170 -2.56 14.19 -1.83
C ASP A 170 -1.20 14.79 -2.27
N GLN A 171 -0.29 13.92 -2.71
CA GLN A 171 1.08 14.32 -3.05
C GLN A 171 1.16 15.34 -4.19
N ALA A 172 0.26 15.26 -5.16
CA ALA A 172 0.20 16.24 -6.25
C ALA A 172 -0.16 17.62 -5.71
N VAL A 173 -1.15 17.70 -4.80
CA VAL A 173 -1.56 18.96 -4.18
C VAL A 173 -0.49 19.48 -3.22
N MET A 174 0.19 18.62 -2.46
CA MET A 174 1.32 19.02 -1.61
C MET A 174 2.47 19.59 -2.46
N ALA A 175 2.83 18.94 -3.55
CA ALA A 175 3.86 19.42 -4.48
C ALA A 175 3.47 20.75 -5.10
N GLN A 176 2.21 20.92 -5.51
CA GLN A 176 1.69 22.22 -5.99
C GLN A 176 1.76 23.29 -4.90
N GLY A 177 1.44 22.94 -3.64
CA GLY A 177 1.54 23.86 -2.50
C GLY A 177 2.97 24.34 -2.26
N VAL A 178 3.98 23.47 -2.41
CA VAL A 178 5.40 23.87 -2.34
C VAL A 178 5.77 24.75 -3.55
N LEU A 179 5.31 24.38 -4.75
CA LEU A 179 5.57 25.11 -6.00
C LEU A 179 5.04 26.56 -5.93
N THR A 180 3.87 26.77 -5.34
CA THR A 180 3.21 28.10 -5.24
C THR A 180 3.58 28.87 -3.98
N GLY A 181 4.39 28.30 -3.07
CA GLY A 181 4.74 28.92 -1.81
C GLY A 181 3.65 28.83 -0.72
N SER A 182 2.58 28.06 -0.94
CA SER A 182 1.56 27.79 0.10
C SER A 182 2.12 26.96 1.25
N ALA A 183 3.23 26.23 1.03
CA ALA A 183 4.04 25.61 2.06
C ALA A 183 5.53 25.75 1.69
N ASP A 184 6.39 25.80 2.71
CA ASP A 184 7.84 25.94 2.50
C ASP A 184 8.51 24.64 2.09
N GLY A 185 7.90 23.49 2.41
CA GLY A 185 8.41 22.18 2.05
C GLY A 185 7.40 21.06 2.24
N ALA A 186 7.77 19.85 1.81
CA ALA A 186 7.00 18.63 1.98
C ALA A 186 7.91 17.40 1.92
N PHE A 187 7.49 16.31 2.58
CA PHE A 187 8.01 14.99 2.27
C PHE A 187 7.16 14.39 1.12
N LEU A 188 7.82 14.10 0.01
CA LEU A 188 7.18 13.62 -1.23
C LEU A 188 7.80 12.29 -1.69
N GLY A 189 7.02 11.48 -2.35
CA GLY A 189 7.54 10.36 -3.14
C GLY A 189 8.42 10.84 -4.29
N TYR A 190 9.20 9.92 -4.86
CA TYR A 190 10.20 10.28 -5.88
C TYR A 190 9.61 10.91 -7.12
N THR A 191 8.42 10.49 -7.56
CA THR A 191 7.71 11.08 -8.71
C THR A 191 7.55 12.59 -8.55
N PHE A 192 6.98 13.03 -7.46
CA PHE A 192 6.72 14.46 -7.23
C PHE A 192 7.95 15.19 -6.67
N GLY A 193 8.79 14.50 -5.91
CA GLY A 193 10.06 15.03 -5.43
C GLY A 193 11.01 15.39 -6.58
N ASN A 194 11.18 14.51 -7.55
CA ASN A 194 11.99 14.73 -8.73
C ASN A 194 11.40 15.83 -9.65
N MET A 195 10.08 15.86 -9.77
CA MET A 195 9.40 16.96 -10.50
C MET A 195 9.76 18.33 -9.92
N LEU A 196 9.71 18.50 -8.59
CA LEU A 196 10.08 19.76 -7.95
C LEU A 196 11.58 20.03 -8.04
N ARG A 197 12.43 19.01 -7.88
CA ARG A 197 13.88 19.12 -8.06
C ARG A 197 14.23 19.62 -9.47
N GLY A 198 13.58 19.11 -10.51
CA GLY A 198 13.73 19.57 -11.89
C GLY A 198 13.29 21.02 -12.11
N LYS A 199 12.45 21.57 -11.23
CA LYS A 199 12.03 22.99 -11.22
C LYS A 199 12.89 23.88 -10.32
N GLY A 200 14.01 23.39 -9.80
CA GLY A 200 14.98 24.15 -9.00
C GLY A 200 14.70 24.15 -7.49
N PHE A 201 13.72 23.37 -7.02
CA PHE A 201 13.51 23.19 -5.59
C PHE A 201 14.61 22.35 -4.98
N ARG A 202 14.91 22.58 -3.69
CA ARG A 202 15.99 21.91 -3.01
C ARG A 202 15.50 20.61 -2.36
N VAL A 203 16.26 19.54 -2.54
CA VAL A 203 16.13 18.30 -1.77
C VAL A 203 17.03 18.43 -0.55
N LEU A 204 16.45 18.56 0.64
CA LEU A 204 17.21 18.56 1.91
C LEU A 204 17.71 17.17 2.27
N ALA A 205 16.93 16.15 1.96
CA ALA A 205 17.34 14.77 2.14
C ALA A 205 16.57 13.82 1.21
N ASP A 206 17.28 12.76 0.83
CA ASP A 206 16.74 11.53 0.26
C ASP A 206 16.69 10.50 1.39
N SER A 207 15.51 10.10 1.80
CA SER A 207 15.30 9.28 2.99
C SER A 207 15.83 7.85 2.84
N GLU A 208 15.98 7.33 1.64
CA GLU A 208 16.57 5.99 1.43
C GLU A 208 18.04 5.92 1.80
N LYS A 209 18.71 7.08 1.86
CA LYS A 209 20.11 7.20 2.29
C LYS A 209 20.27 7.36 3.79
N LEU A 210 19.17 7.34 4.55
CA LEU A 210 19.15 7.57 5.98
C LEU A 210 18.78 6.31 6.75
N PRO A 211 19.45 6.01 7.88
CA PRO A 211 19.17 4.83 8.69
C PRO A 211 17.94 5.04 9.60
N ILE A 212 16.78 5.32 9.01
CA ILE A 212 15.54 5.54 9.75
C ILE A 212 14.66 4.30 9.61
N PRO A 213 14.55 3.43 10.64
CA PRO A 213 13.68 2.28 10.61
C PRO A 213 12.21 2.71 10.50
N TYR A 214 11.49 2.10 9.56
CA TYR A 214 10.11 2.44 9.35
C TYR A 214 9.32 1.28 8.74
N GLN A 215 8.12 1.00 9.27
CA GLN A 215 7.13 0.17 8.58
C GLN A 215 6.38 1.07 7.60
N GLY A 216 6.86 1.07 6.37
CA GLY A 216 6.27 1.83 5.27
C GLY A 216 5.02 1.14 4.71
N SER A 217 4.80 1.25 3.40
CA SER A 217 3.57 0.70 2.80
C SER A 217 3.47 -0.81 2.94
N GLY A 218 2.34 -1.25 3.41
CA GLY A 218 2.01 -2.65 3.63
C GLY A 218 0.51 -2.84 3.83
N VAL A 219 0.13 -4.02 4.26
CA VAL A 219 -1.26 -4.39 4.48
C VAL A 219 -1.57 -4.43 5.97
N ILE A 220 -2.65 -3.77 6.36
CA ILE A 220 -3.21 -3.77 7.71
C ILE A 220 -4.59 -4.43 7.61
N ALA A 221 -4.90 -5.29 8.57
CA ALA A 221 -6.19 -5.97 8.69
C ALA A 221 -6.60 -6.10 10.15
N ARG A 222 -7.85 -6.49 10.40
CA ARG A 222 -8.25 -6.95 11.73
C ARG A 222 -7.70 -8.35 11.99
N ARG A 223 -7.16 -8.58 13.17
CA ARG A 223 -6.68 -9.91 13.59
C ARG A 223 -7.80 -10.96 13.53
N SER A 224 -9.00 -10.61 14.00
CA SER A 224 -10.19 -11.46 13.91
C SER A 224 -10.52 -11.84 12.45
N PHE A 225 -10.36 -10.92 11.49
CA PHE A 225 -10.58 -11.20 10.07
C PHE A 225 -9.52 -12.16 9.50
N MET A 226 -8.26 -12.01 9.90
CA MET A 226 -7.20 -12.94 9.49
C MET A 226 -7.49 -14.39 9.90
N ILE A 227 -8.02 -14.56 11.10
CA ILE A 227 -8.36 -15.88 11.66
C ILE A 227 -9.59 -16.47 10.96
N SER A 228 -10.62 -15.65 10.71
CA SER A 228 -11.88 -16.13 10.11
C SER A 228 -11.81 -16.31 8.58
N SER A 229 -10.88 -15.64 7.91
CA SER A 229 -10.85 -15.56 6.45
C SER A 229 -9.43 -15.69 5.87
N PRO A 230 -8.63 -16.72 6.27
CA PRO A 230 -7.22 -16.83 5.89
C PRO A 230 -7.03 -16.95 4.37
N ALA A 231 -7.95 -17.60 3.65
CA ALA A 231 -7.87 -17.74 2.19
C ALA A 231 -8.00 -16.39 1.46
N ILE A 232 -8.82 -15.46 1.99
CA ILE A 232 -8.95 -14.10 1.45
C ILE A 232 -7.66 -13.32 1.68
N VAL A 233 -7.09 -13.41 2.88
CA VAL A 233 -5.80 -12.79 3.23
C VAL A 233 -4.70 -13.28 2.31
N ASP A 234 -4.56 -14.60 2.15
CA ASP A 234 -3.57 -15.22 1.28
C ASP A 234 -3.76 -14.78 -0.19
N GLY A 235 -5.01 -14.73 -0.67
CA GLY A 235 -5.34 -14.27 -2.02
C GLY A 235 -4.91 -12.83 -2.29
N VAL A 236 -5.17 -11.92 -1.34
CA VAL A 236 -4.73 -10.51 -1.45
C VAL A 236 -3.20 -10.42 -1.47
N LEU A 237 -2.52 -11.09 -0.54
CA LEU A 237 -1.05 -11.01 -0.45
C LEU A 237 -0.37 -11.63 -1.69
N ARG A 238 -0.90 -12.74 -2.22
CA ARG A 238 -0.41 -13.36 -3.47
C ARG A 238 -0.56 -12.43 -4.67
N ALA A 239 -1.72 -11.79 -4.83
CA ALA A 239 -1.95 -10.84 -5.91
C ALA A 239 -0.95 -9.66 -5.86
N LEU A 240 -0.71 -9.12 -4.67
CA LEU A 240 0.23 -8.02 -4.47
C LEU A 240 1.69 -8.46 -4.68
N LEU A 241 2.06 -9.66 -4.24
CA LEU A 241 3.40 -10.21 -4.45
C LEU A 241 3.68 -10.47 -5.93
N GLU A 242 2.73 -11.05 -6.67
CA GLU A 242 2.83 -11.23 -8.12
C GLU A 242 2.97 -9.88 -8.83
N SER A 243 2.21 -8.87 -8.40
CA SER A 243 2.34 -7.51 -8.92
C SER A 243 3.72 -6.93 -8.69
N SER A 244 4.27 -7.08 -7.48
CA SER A 244 5.63 -6.58 -7.18
C SER A 244 6.71 -7.29 -8.00
N THR A 245 6.52 -8.58 -8.29
CA THR A 245 7.40 -9.36 -9.17
C THR A 245 7.29 -8.89 -10.63
N PHE A 246 6.07 -8.62 -11.10
CA PHE A 246 5.82 -8.07 -12.43
C PHE A 246 6.50 -6.70 -12.63
N ILE A 247 6.42 -5.83 -11.63
CA ILE A 247 7.04 -4.48 -11.65
C ILE A 247 8.56 -4.59 -11.79
N ARG A 248 9.20 -5.55 -11.13
CA ARG A 248 10.66 -5.72 -11.18
C ARG A 248 11.19 -6.26 -12.51
N ASN A 249 10.35 -6.87 -13.34
CA ASN A 249 10.78 -7.31 -14.67
C ASN A 249 10.83 -6.13 -15.64
N PRO A 250 12.01 -5.76 -16.19
CA PRO A 250 12.16 -4.61 -17.08
C PRO A 250 11.38 -4.72 -18.39
N GLU A 251 11.05 -5.92 -18.84
CA GLU A 251 10.20 -6.15 -20.01
C GLU A 251 8.80 -5.56 -19.84
N ASN A 252 8.34 -5.44 -18.59
CA ASN A 252 7.03 -4.92 -18.23
C ASN A 252 6.99 -3.40 -18.05
N LYS A 253 8.13 -2.68 -18.23
CA LYS A 253 8.27 -1.24 -17.96
C LYS A 253 7.09 -0.43 -18.51
N MET A 254 6.78 -0.59 -19.79
CA MET A 254 5.73 0.19 -20.44
C MET A 254 4.33 -0.07 -19.82
N GLN A 255 4.03 -1.32 -19.48
CA GLN A 255 2.76 -1.67 -18.85
C GLN A 255 2.65 -1.09 -17.43
N VAL A 256 3.73 -1.14 -16.66
CA VAL A 256 3.80 -0.55 -15.31
C VAL A 256 3.64 0.97 -15.37
N MET A 257 4.33 1.64 -16.31
CA MET A 257 4.20 3.09 -16.52
C MET A 257 2.77 3.48 -16.90
N LYS A 258 2.08 2.69 -17.74
CA LYS A 258 0.67 2.93 -18.09
C LYS A 258 -0.23 2.86 -16.85
N SER A 259 -0.06 1.84 -16.01
CA SER A 259 -0.84 1.69 -14.76
C SER A 259 -0.58 2.85 -13.80
N LEU A 260 0.68 3.26 -13.65
CA LEU A 260 1.05 4.39 -12.80
C LEU A 260 0.50 5.73 -13.33
N ALA A 261 0.67 5.99 -14.63
CA ALA A 261 0.17 7.22 -15.27
C ALA A 261 -1.36 7.35 -15.14
N LYS A 262 -2.08 6.26 -15.37
CA LYS A 262 -3.54 6.18 -15.18
C LYS A 262 -3.94 6.51 -13.73
N ALA A 263 -3.29 5.86 -12.76
CA ALA A 263 -3.62 6.03 -11.34
C ALA A 263 -3.30 7.44 -10.82
N LEU A 264 -2.17 8.01 -11.26
CA LEU A 264 -1.74 9.36 -10.88
C LEU A 264 -2.32 10.46 -11.77
N ARG A 265 -3.12 10.09 -12.78
CA ARG A 265 -3.78 11.00 -13.72
C ARG A 265 -2.79 11.88 -14.50
N PHE A 266 -1.66 11.31 -14.90
CA PHE A 266 -0.71 11.98 -15.75
C PHE A 266 -1.25 12.13 -17.18
N ARG A 267 -0.88 13.21 -17.85
CA ARG A 267 -1.30 13.47 -19.23
C ARG A 267 -0.55 12.62 -20.24
N ARG A 268 0.69 12.29 -19.94
CA ARG A 268 1.58 11.49 -20.78
C ARG A 268 2.20 10.37 -19.97
N ILE A 269 2.42 9.22 -20.61
CA ILE A 269 2.97 8.02 -19.95
C ILE A 269 4.41 8.28 -19.47
N GLU A 270 5.18 9.09 -20.19
CA GLU A 270 6.57 9.43 -19.86
C GLU A 270 6.71 10.13 -18.50
N GLU A 271 5.66 10.81 -18.04
CA GLU A 271 5.63 11.44 -16.71
C GLU A 271 5.68 10.40 -15.55
N ALA A 272 5.40 9.13 -15.86
CA ALA A 272 5.49 8.03 -14.92
C ALA A 272 6.90 7.38 -14.86
N GLU A 273 7.85 7.80 -15.69
CA GLU A 273 9.16 7.12 -15.81
C GLU A 273 9.97 7.15 -14.52
N GLU A 274 10.07 8.30 -13.88
CA GLU A 274 10.75 8.45 -12.58
C GLU A 274 10.09 7.61 -11.48
N GLY A 275 8.75 7.56 -11.48
CA GLY A 275 7.98 6.70 -10.58
C GLY A 275 8.27 5.23 -10.82
N TYR A 276 8.33 4.79 -12.08
CA TYR A 276 8.70 3.42 -12.43
C TYR A 276 10.11 3.06 -11.93
N HIS A 277 11.11 3.90 -12.17
CA HIS A 277 12.47 3.64 -11.71
C HIS A 277 12.55 3.52 -10.18
N SER A 278 11.79 4.33 -9.46
CA SER A 278 11.65 4.17 -8.00
C SER A 278 11.02 2.82 -7.63
N MET A 279 9.91 2.44 -8.28
CA MET A 279 9.16 1.23 -7.95
C MET A 279 9.96 -0.06 -8.09
N VAL A 280 10.83 -0.16 -9.11
CA VAL A 280 11.64 -1.37 -9.39
C VAL A 280 12.45 -1.81 -8.17
N ASN A 281 12.97 -0.85 -7.39
CA ASN A 281 13.83 -1.10 -6.23
C ASN A 281 13.12 -0.86 -4.90
N LEU A 282 11.85 -0.46 -4.92
CA LEU A 282 11.13 0.01 -3.74
C LEU A 282 10.63 -1.16 -2.88
N TYR A 283 10.11 -2.20 -3.52
CA TYR A 283 9.40 -3.27 -2.83
C TYR A 283 10.32 -4.35 -2.32
N GLU A 284 10.06 -4.79 -1.09
CA GLU A 284 10.74 -5.92 -0.47
C GLU A 284 10.49 -7.22 -1.27
N LYS A 285 11.51 -8.07 -1.33
CA LYS A 285 11.36 -9.42 -1.91
C LYS A 285 10.56 -10.32 -0.98
N LYS A 286 10.86 -10.26 0.32
CA LYS A 286 10.12 -10.94 1.39
C LYS A 286 9.30 -9.89 2.13
N ILE A 287 7.99 -9.99 2.05
CA ILE A 287 7.05 -8.97 2.50
C ILE A 287 6.73 -9.04 4.02
N TYR A 288 7.72 -9.40 4.84
CA TYR A 288 7.56 -9.39 6.29
C TYR A 288 7.30 -7.97 6.80
N PRO A 289 6.33 -7.76 7.70
CA PRO A 289 6.15 -6.45 8.32
C PRO A 289 7.32 -6.13 9.27
N SER A 290 7.70 -4.86 9.35
CA SER A 290 8.86 -4.40 10.12
C SER A 290 8.50 -4.06 11.56
N VAL A 291 8.77 -4.97 12.49
CA VAL A 291 8.60 -4.73 13.94
C VAL A 291 9.43 -3.52 14.38
N GLU A 292 10.69 -3.41 13.91
CA GLU A 292 11.57 -2.29 14.26
C GLU A 292 11.00 -0.95 13.77
N GLY A 293 10.46 -0.94 12.54
CA GLY A 293 9.80 0.24 11.99
C GLY A 293 8.56 0.67 12.78
N VAL A 294 7.75 -0.29 13.25
CA VAL A 294 6.61 -0.01 14.14
C VAL A 294 7.11 0.54 15.48
N ARG A 295 8.13 -0.09 16.09
CA ARG A 295 8.72 0.34 17.37
C ARG A 295 9.24 1.76 17.30
N ASN A 296 9.90 2.16 16.20
CA ASN A 296 10.43 3.52 16.04
C ASN A 296 9.30 4.56 16.04
N VAL A 297 8.17 4.29 15.41
CA VAL A 297 7.04 5.22 15.41
C VAL A 297 6.33 5.25 16.78
N ILE A 298 6.21 4.10 17.46
CA ILE A 298 5.73 4.07 18.86
C ILE A 298 6.63 4.94 19.75
N ARG A 299 7.96 4.84 19.64
CA ARG A 299 8.90 5.70 20.35
C ARG A 299 8.65 7.18 20.09
N LEU A 300 8.55 7.55 18.84
CA LEU A 300 8.36 8.94 18.42
C LEU A 300 7.05 9.52 18.94
N LEU A 301 5.93 8.85 18.70
CA LEU A 301 4.61 9.34 19.08
C LEU A 301 4.31 9.14 20.57
N GLY A 302 4.88 8.10 21.17
CA GLY A 302 4.76 7.79 22.59
C GLY A 302 5.40 8.81 23.50
N ALA A 303 6.30 9.67 22.98
CA ALA A 303 6.88 10.78 23.74
C ALA A 303 5.81 11.74 24.29
N ASN A 304 4.74 11.97 23.49
CA ASN A 304 3.63 12.87 23.82
C ASN A 304 2.27 12.17 23.99
N ASN A 305 2.24 10.83 23.91
CA ASN A 305 1.01 10.05 24.05
C ASN A 305 1.26 8.77 24.83
N GLU A 306 0.79 8.75 26.10
CA GLU A 306 1.03 7.63 27.00
C GLU A 306 0.36 6.33 26.54
N LYS A 307 -0.83 6.39 25.92
CA LYS A 307 -1.51 5.19 25.41
C LYS A 307 -0.68 4.54 24.29
N ILE A 308 -0.12 5.33 23.36
CA ILE A 308 0.76 4.83 22.31
C ILE A 308 2.08 4.30 22.92
N ARG A 309 2.64 4.96 23.92
CA ARG A 309 3.88 4.51 24.59
C ARG A 309 3.77 3.12 25.21
N ARG A 310 2.56 2.69 25.62
CA ARG A 310 2.30 1.37 26.21
C ARG A 310 2.19 0.24 25.18
N LEU A 311 2.07 0.57 23.89
CA LEU A 311 2.00 -0.42 22.83
C LEU A 311 3.35 -1.15 22.68
N LYS A 312 3.27 -2.46 22.41
CA LYS A 312 4.42 -3.28 22.06
C LYS A 312 4.38 -3.58 20.57
N ALA A 313 5.45 -3.26 19.86
CA ALA A 313 5.50 -3.41 18.40
C ALA A 313 5.27 -4.86 17.95
N GLU A 314 5.73 -5.83 18.75
CA GLU A 314 5.57 -7.26 18.51
C GLU A 314 4.10 -7.70 18.50
N ASP A 315 3.27 -7.07 19.33
CA ASP A 315 1.83 -7.38 19.43
C ASP A 315 1.05 -6.79 18.23
N LEU A 316 1.63 -5.82 17.52
CA LEU A 316 0.99 -5.13 16.38
C LEU A 316 1.32 -5.75 15.02
N VAL A 317 2.15 -6.77 15.00
CA VAL A 317 2.59 -7.45 13.78
C VAL A 317 2.08 -8.90 13.81
N ASP A 318 1.52 -9.35 12.69
CA ASP A 318 1.15 -10.76 12.49
C ASP A 318 1.65 -11.22 11.11
N ASP A 319 2.79 -11.87 11.10
CA ASP A 319 3.44 -12.36 9.88
C ASP A 319 3.05 -13.79 9.48
N SER A 320 2.03 -14.35 10.13
CA SER A 320 1.62 -15.77 9.95
C SER A 320 1.27 -16.11 8.49
N ALA A 321 0.60 -15.20 7.77
CA ALA A 321 0.28 -15.36 6.36
C ALA A 321 1.56 -15.33 5.48
N VAL A 322 2.49 -14.41 5.76
CA VAL A 322 3.76 -14.32 5.04
C VAL A 322 4.61 -15.57 5.26
N ARG A 323 4.66 -16.10 6.49
CA ARG A 323 5.35 -17.36 6.79
C ARG A 323 4.75 -18.56 6.06
N ARG A 324 3.42 -18.62 5.88
CA ARG A 324 2.78 -19.66 5.04
C ARG A 324 3.24 -19.54 3.59
N MET A 325 3.25 -18.35 3.03
CA MET A 325 3.71 -18.10 1.66
C MET A 325 5.19 -18.47 1.46
N GLU A 326 6.04 -18.20 2.44
CA GLU A 326 7.46 -18.58 2.39
C GLU A 326 7.62 -20.10 2.40
N LYS A 327 6.88 -20.83 3.25
CA LYS A 327 6.88 -22.31 3.27
C LYS A 327 6.41 -22.91 1.95
N GLU A 328 5.57 -22.21 1.20
CA GLU A 328 5.10 -22.59 -0.14
C GLU A 328 6.11 -22.22 -1.24
N GLY A 329 7.27 -21.63 -0.91
CA GLY A 329 8.30 -21.25 -1.88
C GLY A 329 7.89 -20.07 -2.78
N ARG A 330 7.13 -19.11 -2.24
CA ARG A 330 6.64 -17.95 -3.00
C ARG A 330 7.63 -16.79 -3.11
N PHE A 331 8.76 -16.85 -2.38
CA PHE A 331 9.80 -15.82 -2.36
C PHE A 331 11.12 -16.34 -2.94
#